data_ccecd79985753eeacca9febfb03e14c0
#
_entry.id   ccecd79985753eeacca9febfb03e14c0
#
_cell.length_a   1.000
_cell.length_b   1.000
_cell.length_c   1.000
_cell.angle_alpha   90.00
_cell.angle_beta   90.00
_cell.angle_gamma   90.00
#
_symmetry.space_group_name_H-M   'P 1'
#
loop_
_entity.id
_entity.type
_entity.pdbx_description
1 polymer ?
#
loop_
_entity_poly.entity_id
_entity_poly.type
_entity_poly.pdbx_seq_one_letter_code
_entity_poly.pdbx_strand_id
1 'polypeptide(L)'
;GGGTLRDVLIQAPVFWMVSWHYLAVTGLSLLTVLLFKRTLVGGFRTLFLFDAIGLALFVVIGIEKSLTYNYPMWVAITMGIITGAFGGVCRDILINEVPLFFRKDIYATACLAGGIVYWLIWLIGMPSIVAQVLCAATVIGLRILAFKYNWSLPALKVKPENMPKDDNLGTGDSSLKSDNNDN
;
A
#
# COMPACT_ATOMS: atom_id res chain seq x y z
N GLY A 1 6.84 -4.43 -6.25
CA GLY A 1 7.03 -3.68 -5.03
C GLY A 1 7.17 -4.58 -3.80
N GLY A 2 6.06 -4.83 -3.07
CA GLY A 2 6.10 -5.49 -1.76
C GLY A 2 6.72 -6.89 -1.75
N GLY A 3 6.41 -7.74 -2.72
CA GLY A 3 7.02 -9.06 -2.82
C GLY A 3 8.52 -9.03 -3.09
N THR A 4 8.99 -8.06 -3.86
CA THR A 4 10.43 -7.87 -4.11
C THR A 4 11.15 -7.45 -2.82
N LEU A 5 10.58 -6.49 -2.08
CA LEU A 5 11.14 -6.05 -0.81
C LEU A 5 11.21 -7.20 0.20
N ARG A 6 10.12 -7.98 0.32
CA ARG A 6 10.09 -9.19 1.15
C ARG A 6 11.21 -10.16 0.76
N ASP A 7 11.31 -10.50 -0.53
CA ASP A 7 12.28 -11.49 -1.00
C ASP A 7 13.72 -11.05 -0.69
N VAL A 8 14.03 -9.77 -0.85
CA VAL A 8 15.33 -9.20 -0.46
C VAL A 8 15.56 -9.31 1.05
N LEU A 9 14.55 -8.98 1.88
CA LEU A 9 14.67 -9.02 3.34
C LEU A 9 14.86 -10.44 3.90
N ILE A 10 14.18 -11.45 3.31
CA ILE A 10 14.33 -12.85 3.71
C ILE A 10 15.47 -13.55 2.96
N GLN A 11 16.27 -12.81 2.18
CA GLN A 11 17.38 -13.35 1.37
C GLN A 11 16.94 -14.46 0.41
N ALA A 12 15.72 -14.39 -0.08
CA ALA A 12 15.18 -15.31 -1.07
C ALA A 12 15.42 -14.78 -2.49
N PRO A 13 15.54 -15.66 -3.48
CA PRO A 13 15.57 -15.21 -4.87
C PRO A 13 14.28 -14.49 -5.22
N VAL A 14 14.41 -13.32 -5.85
CA VAL A 14 13.27 -12.49 -6.22
C VAL A 14 12.38 -13.22 -7.22
N PHE A 15 11.11 -13.44 -6.89
CA PHE A 15 10.21 -14.35 -7.60
C PHE A 15 10.08 -14.08 -9.11
N TRP A 16 10.02 -12.83 -9.55
CA TRP A 16 9.89 -12.47 -10.96
C TRP A 16 11.20 -12.60 -11.76
N MET A 17 12.36 -12.65 -11.08
CA MET A 17 13.66 -12.93 -11.71
C MET A 17 13.85 -14.42 -11.97
N VAL A 18 13.22 -15.29 -11.16
CA VAL A 18 13.29 -16.73 -11.29
C VAL A 18 12.38 -17.25 -12.40
N SER A 19 11.24 -16.58 -12.61
CA SER A 19 10.23 -17.05 -13.56
C SER A 19 9.70 -15.91 -14.42
N TRP A 20 9.91 -16.00 -15.73
CA TRP A 20 9.44 -15.03 -16.72
C TRP A 20 7.91 -14.92 -16.82
N HIS A 21 7.16 -15.95 -16.34
CA HIS A 21 5.71 -15.97 -16.34
C HIS A 21 5.11 -14.76 -15.61
N TYR A 22 5.75 -14.30 -14.54
CA TYR A 22 5.28 -13.12 -13.80
C TYR A 22 5.34 -11.84 -14.64
N LEU A 23 6.40 -11.68 -15.44
CA LEU A 23 6.53 -10.55 -16.35
C LEU A 23 5.52 -10.65 -17.50
N ALA A 24 5.30 -11.84 -18.05
CA ALA A 24 4.33 -12.07 -19.10
C ALA A 24 2.90 -11.74 -18.63
N VAL A 25 2.49 -12.24 -17.45
CA VAL A 25 1.17 -11.93 -16.87
C VAL A 25 1.01 -10.45 -16.58
N THR A 26 2.04 -9.79 -16.04
CA THR A 26 2.01 -8.35 -15.78
C THR A 26 1.88 -7.55 -17.08
N GLY A 27 2.64 -7.92 -18.11
CA GLY A 27 2.56 -7.28 -19.44
C GLY A 27 1.19 -7.46 -20.09
N LEU A 28 0.65 -8.67 -20.04
CA LEU A 28 -0.69 -8.96 -20.54
C LEU A 28 -1.78 -8.19 -19.80
N SER A 29 -1.66 -8.10 -18.45
CA SER A 29 -2.58 -7.31 -17.64
C SER A 29 -2.53 -5.82 -17.98
N LEU A 30 -1.32 -5.28 -18.19
CA LEU A 30 -1.14 -3.90 -18.62
C LEU A 30 -1.79 -3.66 -19.99
N LEU A 31 -1.55 -4.55 -20.95
CA LEU A 31 -2.15 -4.48 -22.29
C LEU A 31 -3.69 -4.51 -22.19
N THR A 32 -4.24 -5.40 -21.38
CA THR A 32 -5.69 -5.48 -21.14
C THR A 32 -6.25 -4.18 -20.60
N VAL A 33 -5.59 -3.56 -19.61
CA VAL A 33 -6.02 -2.28 -19.06
C VAL A 33 -5.96 -1.17 -20.10
N LEU A 34 -4.91 -1.13 -20.92
CA LEU A 34 -4.78 -0.12 -21.99
C LEU A 34 -5.87 -0.23 -23.04
N LEU A 35 -6.22 -1.46 -23.43
CA LEU A 35 -7.25 -1.72 -24.45
C LEU A 35 -8.67 -1.47 -23.92
N PHE A 36 -8.93 -1.82 -22.66
CA PHE A 36 -10.26 -1.74 -22.03
C PHE A 36 -10.40 -0.61 -21.01
N LYS A 37 -9.55 0.40 -21.05
CA LYS A 37 -9.48 1.52 -20.12
C LYS A 37 -10.86 2.12 -19.78
N ARG A 38 -11.72 2.33 -20.76
CA ARG A 38 -13.07 2.92 -20.59
C ARG A 38 -14.02 2.04 -19.77
N THR A 39 -13.88 0.72 -19.87
CA THR A 39 -14.78 -0.25 -19.24
C THR A 39 -14.31 -0.63 -17.83
N LEU A 40 -12.99 -0.70 -17.63
CA LEU A 40 -12.38 -1.15 -16.37
C LEU A 40 -12.26 -0.05 -15.32
N VAL A 41 -12.15 1.22 -15.71
CA VAL A 41 -12.01 2.36 -14.79
C VAL A 41 -13.40 2.87 -14.30
N GLY A 42 -14.37 2.00 -14.21
CA GLY A 42 -15.78 2.32 -13.96
C GLY A 42 -16.16 2.67 -12.52
N GLY A 43 -15.24 2.91 -11.58
CA GLY A 43 -15.64 3.40 -10.25
C GLY A 43 -14.64 3.20 -9.13
N PHE A 44 -14.58 4.18 -8.23
CA PHE A 44 -13.77 4.17 -7.02
C PHE A 44 -14.00 2.92 -6.13
N ARG A 45 -15.23 2.40 -6.09
CA ARG A 45 -15.59 1.18 -5.36
C ARG A 45 -14.89 -0.07 -5.90
N THR A 46 -14.80 -0.19 -7.23
CA THR A 46 -14.17 -1.33 -7.89
C THR A 46 -12.67 -1.36 -7.59
N LEU A 47 -11.99 -0.22 -7.72
CA LEU A 47 -10.57 -0.10 -7.39
C LEU A 47 -10.30 -0.44 -5.92
N PHE A 48 -11.14 0.03 -5.00
CA PHE A 48 -11.03 -0.28 -3.58
C PHE A 48 -11.18 -1.78 -3.30
N LEU A 49 -12.14 -2.45 -3.95
CA LEU A 49 -12.37 -3.89 -3.76
C LEU A 49 -11.18 -4.71 -4.26
N PHE A 50 -10.66 -4.40 -5.44
CA PHE A 50 -9.46 -5.05 -5.97
C PHE A 50 -8.23 -4.81 -5.09
N ASP A 51 -8.06 -3.61 -4.54
CA ASP A 51 -7.00 -3.31 -3.57
C ASP A 51 -7.16 -4.15 -2.30
N ALA A 52 -8.36 -4.26 -1.75
CA ALA A 52 -8.62 -5.05 -0.54
C ALA A 52 -8.35 -6.55 -0.75
N ILE A 53 -8.76 -7.10 -1.89
CA ILE A 53 -8.50 -8.51 -2.26
C ILE A 53 -6.99 -8.71 -2.48
N GLY A 54 -6.35 -7.83 -3.24
CA GLY A 54 -4.91 -7.89 -3.49
C GLY A 54 -4.10 -7.82 -2.21
N LEU A 55 -4.49 -6.91 -1.29
CA LEU A 55 -3.86 -6.79 0.02
C LEU A 55 -3.93 -8.11 0.80
N ALA A 56 -5.12 -8.70 0.91
CA ALA A 56 -5.34 -9.95 1.63
C ALA A 56 -4.49 -11.10 1.07
N LEU A 57 -4.48 -11.26 -0.25
CA LEU A 57 -3.68 -12.28 -0.92
C LEU A 57 -2.18 -12.08 -0.67
N PHE A 58 -1.70 -10.84 -0.76
CA PHE A 58 -0.28 -10.57 -0.55
C PHE A 58 0.15 -10.72 0.92
N VAL A 59 -0.74 -10.46 1.88
CA VAL A 59 -0.48 -10.75 3.30
C VAL A 59 -0.30 -12.25 3.49
N VAL A 60 -1.22 -13.08 2.99
CA VAL A 60 -1.14 -14.54 3.08
C VAL A 60 0.12 -15.08 2.41
N ILE A 61 0.39 -14.67 1.17
CA ILE A 61 1.60 -15.08 0.42
C ILE A 61 2.86 -14.66 1.17
N GLY A 62 2.86 -13.48 1.79
CA GLY A 62 3.98 -12.97 2.58
C GLY A 62 4.27 -13.84 3.81
N ILE A 63 3.22 -14.23 4.54
CA ILE A 63 3.33 -15.11 5.71
C ILE A 63 3.84 -16.49 5.29
N GLU A 64 3.17 -17.13 4.34
CA GLU A 64 3.49 -18.48 3.89
C GLU A 64 4.94 -18.60 3.38
N LYS A 65 5.35 -17.66 2.53
CA LYS A 65 6.70 -17.68 2.00
C LYS A 65 7.75 -17.52 3.11
N SER A 66 7.51 -16.67 4.10
CA SER A 66 8.43 -16.52 5.23
C SER A 66 8.52 -17.77 6.09
N LEU A 67 7.39 -18.45 6.32
CA LEU A 67 7.35 -19.73 7.03
C LEU A 67 8.10 -20.84 6.26
N THR A 68 8.00 -20.88 4.93
CA THR A 68 8.75 -21.81 4.08
C THR A 68 10.26 -21.63 4.22
N TYR A 69 10.73 -20.43 4.53
CA TYR A 69 12.14 -20.13 4.82
C TYR A 69 12.50 -20.30 6.30
N ASN A 70 11.62 -20.95 7.10
CA ASN A 70 11.81 -21.24 8.53
C ASN A 70 11.95 -19.99 9.42
N TYR A 71 11.41 -18.85 9.01
CA TYR A 71 11.35 -17.68 9.88
C TYR A 71 10.28 -17.84 10.96
N PRO A 72 10.48 -17.29 12.17
CA PRO A 72 9.49 -17.34 13.23
C PRO A 72 8.22 -16.58 12.84
N MET A 73 7.09 -16.97 13.45
CA MET A 73 5.75 -16.47 13.09
C MET A 73 5.64 -14.94 13.13
N TRP A 74 6.26 -14.28 14.10
CA TRP A 74 6.22 -12.81 14.19
C TRP A 74 6.91 -12.14 13.00
N VAL A 75 8.02 -12.72 12.51
CA VAL A 75 8.67 -12.26 11.26
C VAL A 75 7.77 -12.52 10.07
N ALA A 76 7.15 -13.69 10.00
CA ALA A 76 6.25 -14.04 8.91
C ALA A 76 5.06 -13.07 8.81
N ILE A 77 4.45 -12.70 9.93
CA ILE A 77 3.37 -11.68 9.98
C ILE A 77 3.89 -10.33 9.50
N THR A 78 5.05 -9.90 9.98
CA THR A 78 5.67 -8.63 9.55
C THR A 78 5.93 -8.62 8.04
N MET A 79 6.46 -9.72 7.49
CA MET A 79 6.68 -9.86 6.05
C MET A 79 5.37 -9.89 5.25
N GLY A 80 4.31 -10.46 5.82
CA GLY A 80 2.96 -10.39 5.26
C GLY A 80 2.47 -8.94 5.14
N ILE A 81 2.58 -8.17 6.23
CA ILE A 81 2.21 -6.75 6.25
C ILE A 81 3.02 -5.95 5.22
N ILE A 82 4.35 -6.12 5.21
CA ILE A 82 5.23 -5.45 4.25
C ILE A 82 4.85 -5.83 2.81
N THR A 83 4.63 -7.11 2.53
CA THR A 83 4.29 -7.58 1.19
C THR A 83 2.99 -6.96 0.68
N GLY A 84 1.97 -6.92 1.52
CA GLY A 84 0.67 -6.36 1.17
C GLY A 84 0.70 -4.83 1.09
N ALA A 85 1.23 -4.17 2.12
CA ALA A 85 1.17 -2.71 2.24
C ALA A 85 2.12 -1.99 1.28
N PHE A 86 3.35 -2.48 1.12
CA PHE A 86 4.39 -1.77 0.38
C PHE A 86 4.09 -1.64 -1.11
N GLY A 87 3.35 -2.60 -1.70
CA GLY A 87 2.90 -2.51 -3.09
C GLY A 87 2.01 -1.28 -3.32
N GLY A 88 1.07 -1.04 -2.43
CA GLY A 88 0.20 0.14 -2.44
C GLY A 88 0.96 1.45 -2.21
N VAL A 89 1.89 1.45 -1.26
CA VAL A 89 2.76 2.61 -0.99
C VAL A 89 3.59 2.98 -2.23
N CYS A 90 4.23 2.01 -2.87
CA CYS A 90 4.98 2.26 -4.10
C CYS A 90 4.09 2.83 -5.21
N ARG A 91 2.90 2.27 -5.40
CA ARG A 91 1.94 2.77 -6.39
C ARG A 91 1.61 4.24 -6.14
N ASP A 92 1.25 4.57 -4.91
CA ASP A 92 0.79 5.91 -4.55
C ASP A 92 1.93 6.94 -4.71
N ILE A 93 3.17 6.59 -4.33
CA ILE A 93 4.35 7.42 -4.56
C ILE A 93 4.59 7.65 -6.06
N LEU A 94 4.47 6.61 -6.89
CA LEU A 94 4.69 6.72 -8.34
C LEU A 94 3.67 7.61 -9.04
N ILE A 95 2.44 7.67 -8.55
CA ILE A 95 1.41 8.58 -9.06
C ILE A 95 1.39 9.95 -8.37
N ASN A 96 2.37 10.22 -7.50
CA ASN A 96 2.53 11.46 -6.73
C ASN A 96 1.30 11.76 -5.83
N GLU A 97 0.69 10.72 -5.29
CA GLU A 97 -0.37 10.83 -4.30
C GLU A 97 0.12 10.46 -2.90
N VAL A 98 -0.51 11.04 -1.87
CA VAL A 98 -0.19 10.65 -0.49
C VAL A 98 -0.63 9.21 -0.27
N PRO A 99 0.29 8.28 0.07
CA PRO A 99 -0.03 6.87 0.21
C PRO A 99 -1.19 6.62 1.16
N LEU A 100 -2.11 5.73 0.75
CA LEU A 100 -3.27 5.32 1.55
C LEU A 100 -2.86 4.75 2.91
N PHE A 101 -1.65 4.19 2.99
CA PHE A 101 -1.04 3.72 4.23
C PHE A 101 -0.94 4.82 5.29
N PHE A 102 -0.62 6.07 4.90
CA PHE A 102 -0.54 7.21 5.81
C PHE A 102 -1.87 7.95 5.99
N ARG A 103 -2.82 7.76 5.08
CA ARG A 103 -4.14 8.40 5.14
C ARG A 103 -5.15 7.65 6.02
N LYS A 104 -5.00 6.31 6.12
CA LYS A 104 -5.96 5.45 6.85
C LYS A 104 -5.17 4.36 7.60
N ASP A 105 -5.00 4.55 8.89
CA ASP A 105 -4.33 3.62 9.80
C ASP A 105 -4.92 2.20 9.79
N ILE A 106 -6.11 2.03 9.24
CA ILE A 106 -6.85 0.76 9.14
C ILE A 106 -6.22 -0.19 8.09
N TYR A 107 -5.30 0.30 7.26
CA TYR A 107 -4.62 -0.53 6.25
C TYR A 107 -3.67 -1.55 6.90
N ALA A 108 -2.76 -1.07 7.73
CA ALA A 108 -1.79 -1.93 8.44
C ALA A 108 -2.46 -2.74 9.55
N THR A 109 -3.43 -2.15 10.25
CA THR A 109 -4.17 -2.85 11.33
C THR A 109 -5.01 -4.00 10.81
N ALA A 110 -5.61 -3.89 9.62
CA ALA A 110 -6.32 -5.01 8.98
C ALA A 110 -5.36 -6.16 8.64
N CYS A 111 -4.17 -5.85 8.10
CA CYS A 111 -3.14 -6.87 7.82
C CYS A 111 -2.64 -7.53 9.11
N LEU A 112 -2.41 -6.75 10.18
CA LEU A 112 -1.99 -7.25 11.48
C LEU A 112 -3.06 -8.18 12.08
N ALA A 113 -4.33 -7.78 12.06
CA ALA A 113 -5.44 -8.60 12.54
C ALA A 113 -5.55 -9.92 11.75
N GLY A 114 -5.41 -9.89 10.43
CA GLY A 114 -5.35 -11.09 9.60
C GLY A 114 -4.18 -12.00 9.96
N GLY A 115 -3.00 -11.42 10.20
CA GLY A 115 -1.82 -12.16 10.64
C GLY A 115 -1.98 -12.82 12.01
N ILE A 116 -2.63 -12.12 12.95
CA ILE A 116 -2.96 -12.68 14.28
C ILE A 116 -3.94 -13.85 14.15
N VAL A 117 -4.98 -13.71 13.31
CA VAL A 117 -5.92 -14.81 13.04
C VAL A 117 -5.19 -16.00 12.43
N TYR A 118 -4.30 -15.76 11.48
CA TYR A 118 -3.45 -16.81 10.91
C TYR A 118 -2.68 -17.55 12.01
N TRP A 119 -2.03 -16.81 12.91
CA TRP A 119 -1.24 -17.37 14.01
C TRP A 119 -2.10 -18.20 14.98
N LEU A 120 -3.27 -17.70 15.36
CA LEU A 120 -4.18 -18.41 16.27
C LEU A 120 -4.65 -19.75 15.66
N ILE A 121 -5.01 -19.75 14.39
CA ILE A 121 -5.42 -20.99 13.69
C ILE A 121 -4.25 -21.97 13.58
N TRP A 122 -3.05 -21.47 13.31
CA TRP A 122 -1.84 -22.28 13.28
C TRP A 122 -1.54 -22.91 14.64
N LEU A 123 -1.73 -22.18 15.76
CA LEU A 123 -1.55 -22.72 17.12
C LEU A 123 -2.52 -23.85 17.47
N ILE A 124 -3.73 -23.83 16.91
CA ILE A 124 -4.75 -24.87 17.12
C ILE A 124 -4.38 -26.14 16.34
N GLY A 125 -3.38 -26.09 15.46
CA GLY A 125 -2.94 -27.24 14.65
C GLY A 125 -3.85 -27.51 13.44
N MET A 126 -4.64 -26.53 13.00
CA MET A 126 -5.46 -26.68 11.80
C MET A 126 -4.63 -26.65 10.51
N PRO A 127 -5.17 -27.24 9.41
CA PRO A 127 -4.50 -27.16 8.11
C PRO A 127 -4.19 -25.73 7.70
N SER A 128 -3.03 -25.48 7.11
CA SER A 128 -2.56 -24.17 6.67
C SER A 128 -3.57 -23.46 5.75
N ILE A 129 -4.29 -24.22 4.91
CA ILE A 129 -5.34 -23.67 4.03
C ILE A 129 -6.46 -22.95 4.81
N VAL A 130 -6.82 -23.47 5.99
CA VAL A 130 -7.87 -22.84 6.83
C VAL A 130 -7.35 -21.52 7.39
N ALA A 131 -6.08 -21.50 7.86
CA ALA A 131 -5.44 -20.29 8.35
C ALA A 131 -5.34 -19.21 7.25
N GLN A 132 -4.97 -19.60 6.02
CA GLN A 132 -4.90 -18.71 4.86
C GLN A 132 -6.26 -18.08 4.53
N VAL A 133 -7.31 -18.91 4.43
CA VAL A 133 -8.66 -18.45 4.09
C VAL A 133 -9.21 -17.52 5.16
N LEU A 134 -9.07 -17.86 6.44
CA LEU A 134 -9.54 -17.03 7.54
C LEU A 134 -8.75 -15.72 7.67
N CYS A 135 -7.44 -15.76 7.45
CA CYS A 135 -6.61 -14.55 7.37
C CYS A 135 -7.11 -13.62 6.25
N ALA A 136 -7.25 -14.15 5.03
CA ALA A 136 -7.73 -13.38 3.88
C ALA A 136 -9.13 -12.79 4.12
N ALA A 137 -10.05 -13.61 4.64
CA ALA A 137 -11.42 -13.17 4.96
C ALA A 137 -11.42 -12.05 6.02
N THR A 138 -10.55 -12.14 7.04
CA THR A 138 -10.41 -11.11 8.07
C THR A 138 -9.90 -9.80 7.48
N VAL A 139 -8.86 -9.85 6.65
CA VAL A 139 -8.31 -8.64 6.01
C VAL A 139 -9.37 -7.97 5.12
N ILE A 140 -10.02 -8.74 4.25
CA ILE A 140 -11.07 -8.22 3.35
C ILE A 140 -12.24 -7.67 4.16
N GLY A 141 -12.71 -8.42 5.16
CA GLY A 141 -13.84 -8.03 5.99
C GLY A 141 -13.58 -6.71 6.72
N LEU A 142 -12.42 -6.57 7.38
CA LEU A 142 -12.04 -5.34 8.07
C LEU A 142 -11.91 -4.15 7.10
N ARG A 143 -11.36 -4.36 5.92
CA ARG A 143 -11.26 -3.33 4.87
C ARG A 143 -12.64 -2.87 4.39
N ILE A 144 -13.57 -3.80 4.14
CA ILE A 144 -14.94 -3.46 3.74
C ILE A 144 -15.68 -2.74 4.86
N LEU A 145 -15.56 -3.21 6.11
CA LEU A 145 -16.14 -2.54 7.27
C LEU A 145 -15.61 -1.12 7.44
N ALA A 146 -14.29 -0.96 7.39
CA ALA A 146 -13.64 0.33 7.49
C ALA A 146 -14.11 1.31 6.41
N PHE A 147 -14.30 0.82 5.19
CA PHE A 147 -14.85 1.61 4.10
C PHE A 147 -16.31 2.00 4.33
N LYS A 148 -17.15 1.04 4.78
CA LYS A 148 -18.59 1.24 5.00
C LYS A 148 -18.87 2.22 6.14
N TYR A 149 -18.09 2.13 7.23
CA TYR A 149 -18.29 2.95 8.42
C TYR A 149 -17.42 4.20 8.46
N ASN A 150 -16.66 4.49 7.38
CA ASN A 150 -15.71 5.60 7.33
C ASN A 150 -14.80 5.68 8.56
N TRP A 151 -14.39 4.52 9.09
CA TRP A 151 -13.48 4.47 10.21
C TRP A 151 -12.14 5.07 9.80
N SER A 152 -11.81 6.19 10.42
CA SER A 152 -10.47 6.75 10.45
C SER A 152 -10.04 6.76 11.92
N LEU A 153 -8.91 6.12 12.23
CA LEU A 153 -8.28 6.36 13.51
C LEU A 153 -7.89 7.84 13.59
N PRO A 154 -7.96 8.47 14.78
CA PRO A 154 -7.56 9.85 14.92
C PRO A 154 -6.09 9.98 14.54
N ALA A 155 -5.83 10.40 13.30
CA ALA A 155 -4.49 10.75 12.88
C ALA A 155 -3.94 11.80 13.85
N LEU A 156 -2.75 11.60 14.37
CA LEU A 156 -2.00 12.64 15.06
C LEU A 156 -1.89 13.80 14.06
N LYS A 157 -2.78 14.79 14.20
CA LYS A 157 -2.65 16.05 13.47
C LYS A 157 -1.36 16.67 13.97
N VAL A 158 -0.27 16.47 13.25
CA VAL A 158 0.88 17.36 13.38
C VAL A 158 0.35 18.73 12.96
N LYS A 159 0.09 19.56 13.95
CA LYS A 159 -0.28 20.95 13.74
C LYS A 159 0.92 21.57 13.00
N PRO A 160 0.73 22.20 11.85
CA PRO A 160 1.82 22.90 11.18
C PRO A 160 2.09 24.22 11.93
N GLU A 161 2.63 24.11 13.11
CA GLU A 161 3.07 25.21 13.93
C GLU A 161 4.59 25.19 13.85
N ASN A 162 5.15 26.09 13.07
CA ASN A 162 6.55 26.41 12.83
C ASN A 162 7.12 26.03 11.45
N MET A 163 6.44 26.42 10.39
CA MET A 163 7.20 26.83 9.21
C MET A 163 7.66 28.27 9.45
N PRO A 164 8.97 28.57 9.39
CA PRO A 164 9.43 29.95 9.33
C PRO A 164 8.74 30.62 8.15
N LYS A 165 8.02 31.70 8.38
CA LYS A 165 7.59 32.57 7.30
C LYS A 165 8.87 33.14 6.69
N ASP A 166 9.12 32.77 5.45
CA ASP A 166 10.11 33.45 4.62
C ASP A 166 9.60 34.87 4.31
N ASP A 167 9.72 35.77 5.29
CA ASP A 167 9.42 37.20 5.13
C ASP A 167 10.51 37.95 4.35
N ASN A 168 11.37 37.24 3.62
CA ASN A 168 12.48 37.85 2.87
C ASN A 168 12.47 37.49 1.38
N LEU A 169 11.36 37.70 0.68
CA LEU A 169 11.39 37.86 -0.77
C LEU A 169 10.83 39.22 -1.16
N GLY A 170 11.73 40.20 -1.00
CA GLY A 170 12.03 41.24 -1.97
C GLY A 170 10.90 42.18 -2.32
N THR A 171 10.70 43.18 -1.47
CA THR A 171 10.41 44.50 -2.00
C THR A 171 11.73 45.07 -2.55
N GLY A 172 12.05 44.71 -3.75
CA GLY A 172 13.14 45.24 -4.53
C GLY A 172 12.58 45.83 -5.81
N ASP A 173 12.54 47.14 -5.81
CA ASP A 173 12.57 47.96 -7.00
C ASP A 173 11.24 48.39 -7.64
N SER A 174 10.65 49.40 -7.01
CA SER A 174 9.76 50.34 -7.66
C SER A 174 10.34 51.73 -7.60
N SER A 175 11.50 51.96 -8.21
CA SER A 175 12.09 53.26 -8.39
C SER A 175 12.75 53.42 -9.75
N LEU A 176 11.95 53.38 -10.81
CA LEU A 176 12.27 53.96 -12.10
C LEU A 176 11.01 54.48 -12.73
N LYS A 177 10.47 55.50 -12.07
CA LYS A 177 9.45 56.35 -12.66
C LYS A 177 9.96 57.78 -12.50
N SER A 178 10.60 58.29 -13.48
CA SER A 178 10.65 59.74 -13.68
C SER A 178 11.09 60.03 -15.12
N ASP A 179 10.35 60.90 -15.65
CA ASP A 179 10.69 61.90 -16.62
C ASP A 179 10.90 61.49 -18.09
N ASN A 180 9.80 61.65 -18.84
CA ASN A 180 9.88 62.54 -19.99
C ASN A 180 8.49 63.02 -20.34
N ASN A 181 8.19 64.15 -19.74
CA ASN A 181 7.26 65.10 -20.31
C ASN A 181 8.09 66.13 -21.06
N ASP A 182 7.63 66.67 -22.14
CA ASP A 182 8.04 67.80 -22.94
C ASP A 182 8.61 67.44 -24.36
N ASN A 183 7.74 67.63 -25.27
CA ASN A 183 7.58 68.39 -26.51
C ASN A 183 6.82 67.61 -27.58
#